data_d08366db50796daaba4b5f1ea597716c
#
_entry.id   d08366db50796daaba4b5f1ea597716c
#
_cell.length_a   1.000
_cell.length_b   1.000
_cell.length_c   1.000
_cell.angle_alpha   90.00
_cell.angle_beta   90.00
_cell.angle_gamma   90.00
#
_symmetry.space_group_name_H-M   'P 1'
#
loop_
_entity.id
_entity.type
_entity.pdbx_description
1 polymer ?
#
loop_
_entity_poly.entity_id
_entity_poly.type
_entity_poly.pdbx_seq_one_letter_code
_entity_poly.pdbx_strand_id
1 'polypeptide(L)'
;MTGSSLAGSVTRDSGDRRVLAGEWDYEEQAVVLLTLDESGNGTYGWKKGQLRTVAFSGSHWEGTWLQEENNREGNFVVELSPDLSEGDGRWWYTRIGDDRSPTAKGGTFHLSRRTSSLAASDTPPAP
;
A
#
# COMPACT_ATOMS: atom_id res chain seq x y z
N MET A 1 14.08 29.23 4.25
CA MET A 1 13.95 28.93 4.01
C MET A 1 14.01 28.38 3.68
N THR A 2 13.87 28.06 3.89
CA THR A 2 13.83 27.55 3.55
C THR A 2 13.73 26.83 3.08
N GLY A 3 13.66 26.66 3.16
CA GLY A 3 13.46 26.06 2.70
C GLY A 3 13.38 25.40 2.27
N SER A 4 13.37 25.53 2.12
CA SER A 4 13.22 24.95 1.62
C SER A 4 13.47 24.23 1.14
N SER A 5 13.78 24.30 1.19
CA SER A 5 14.01 23.66 0.73
C SER A 5 14.18 22.77 0.66
N LEU A 6 14.35 22.41 0.94
CA LEU A 6 14.45 21.30 0.87
C LEU A 6 13.69 20.78 0.32
N ALA A 7 13.83 20.87 0.27
CA ALA A 7 12.57 20.94 -0.23
C ALA A 7 12.08 19.85 -1.14
N GLY A 8 12.87 19.37 -2.03
CA GLY A 8 12.42 18.38 -2.98
C GLY A 8 11.79 17.17 -2.33
N SER A 9 12.45 16.59 -1.39
CA SER A 9 11.91 15.41 -0.74
C SER A 9 10.67 15.75 0.07
N VAL A 10 10.61 16.95 0.56
CA VAL A 10 9.45 17.37 1.32
C VAL A 10 8.22 17.41 0.44
N THR A 11 8.38 17.91 -0.78
CA THR A 11 7.23 17.99 -1.67
C THR A 11 6.75 16.63 -2.13
N ARG A 12 7.65 15.65 -2.16
CA ARG A 12 7.25 14.31 -2.59
C ARG A 12 6.39 13.61 -1.57
N ASP A 13 6.48 14.00 -0.32
CA ASP A 13 5.80 13.29 0.75
C ASP A 13 5.18 14.33 1.67
N SER A 14 4.15 14.97 1.17
CA SER A 14 3.46 16.01 1.91
C SER A 14 2.37 15.47 2.81
N GLY A 15 2.05 14.19 2.70
CA GLY A 15 1.04 13.56 3.53
C GLY A 15 1.64 12.99 4.80
N ASP A 16 0.77 12.66 5.73
CA ASP A 16 1.17 12.04 7.00
C ASP A 16 1.00 10.54 6.87
N ARG A 17 2.12 9.83 6.77
CA ARG A 17 2.08 8.38 6.57
C ARG A 17 1.39 7.62 7.68
N ARG A 18 1.25 8.22 8.85
CA ARG A 18 0.56 7.57 9.96
C ARG A 18 -0.90 7.26 9.63
N VAL A 19 -1.50 8.00 8.69
CA VAL A 19 -2.87 7.69 8.30
C VAL A 19 -2.96 6.39 7.53
N LEU A 20 -1.84 5.85 7.07
CA LEU A 20 -1.83 4.57 6.38
C LEU A 20 -1.77 3.39 7.35
N ALA A 21 -1.40 3.64 8.61
CA ALA A 21 -1.24 2.56 9.59
C ALA A 21 -2.55 1.83 9.84
N GLY A 22 -2.45 0.55 10.09
CA GLY A 22 -3.60 -0.28 10.41
C GLY A 22 -3.79 -1.41 9.43
N GLU A 23 -5.00 -1.94 9.44
CA GLU A 23 -5.34 -3.09 8.60
C GLU A 23 -6.19 -2.67 7.43
N TRP A 24 -5.89 -3.26 6.29
CA TRP A 24 -6.58 -2.99 5.03
C TRP A 24 -6.97 -4.31 4.38
N ASP A 25 -8.07 -4.30 3.67
CA ASP A 25 -8.43 -5.40 2.78
C ASP A 25 -7.86 -5.09 1.41
N TYR A 26 -6.99 -5.96 0.93
CA TYR A 26 -6.41 -5.86 -0.40
C TYR A 26 -7.17 -6.84 -1.30
N GLU A 27 -7.82 -6.31 -2.30
CA GLU A 27 -8.66 -7.11 -3.20
C GLU A 27 -8.12 -7.17 -4.61
N GLU A 28 -7.77 -8.37 -5.03
CA GLU A 28 -7.38 -8.65 -6.41
C GLU A 28 -7.70 -10.12 -6.63
N GLN A 29 -8.90 -10.42 -7.12
CA GLN A 29 -9.40 -11.78 -7.30
C GLN A 29 -9.73 -12.45 -5.97
N ALA A 30 -9.00 -12.13 -4.93
CA ALA A 30 -9.26 -12.61 -3.58
C ALA A 30 -8.92 -11.47 -2.62
N VAL A 31 -9.36 -11.59 -1.38
CA VAL A 31 -9.09 -10.57 -0.37
C VAL A 31 -8.00 -11.08 0.55
N VAL A 32 -6.95 -10.29 0.73
CA VAL A 32 -5.90 -10.62 1.69
C VAL A 32 -5.72 -9.44 2.64
N LEU A 33 -5.24 -9.74 3.84
CA LEU A 33 -5.00 -8.73 4.85
C LEU A 33 -3.68 -8.05 4.59
N LEU A 34 -3.71 -6.72 4.56
CA LEU A 34 -2.52 -5.87 4.49
C LEU A 34 -2.44 -5.13 5.81
N THR A 35 -1.30 -5.22 6.49
CA THR A 35 -1.09 -4.52 7.76
C THR A 35 0.07 -3.56 7.61
N LEU A 36 -0.15 -2.28 7.93
CA LEU A 36 0.86 -1.25 7.78
C LEU A 36 1.16 -0.59 9.11
N ASP A 37 2.42 -0.20 9.30
CA ASP A 37 2.85 0.56 10.47
C ASP A 37 2.73 2.06 10.18
N GLU A 38 3.21 2.87 11.11
CA GLU A 38 3.09 4.34 11.00
C GLU A 38 3.99 4.94 9.94
N SER A 39 4.91 4.17 9.40
CA SER A 39 5.75 4.60 8.29
C SER A 39 5.15 4.21 6.94
N GLY A 40 4.02 3.52 6.96
CA GLY A 40 3.39 3.03 5.75
C GLY A 40 4.04 1.76 5.21
N ASN A 41 4.76 1.04 6.06
CA ASN A 41 5.43 -0.21 5.68
C ASN A 41 4.77 -1.38 6.39
N GLY A 42 4.74 -2.53 5.76
CA GLY A 42 4.13 -3.68 6.41
C GLY A 42 4.17 -4.93 5.58
N THR A 43 3.20 -5.80 5.84
CA THR A 43 3.15 -7.12 5.21
C THR A 43 1.75 -7.42 4.74
N TYR A 44 1.63 -8.31 3.75
CA TYR A 44 0.34 -8.78 3.32
C TYR A 44 0.37 -10.31 3.19
N GLY A 45 -0.81 -10.92 3.32
CA GLY A 45 -0.92 -12.36 3.45
C GLY A 45 -0.90 -13.12 2.13
N TRP A 46 0.09 -12.84 1.28
CA TRP A 46 0.26 -13.54 0.01
C TRP A 46 1.74 -13.65 -0.29
N LYS A 47 2.23 -14.90 -0.43
CA LYS A 47 3.62 -15.17 -0.83
C LYS A 47 4.65 -14.44 0.03
N LYS A 48 4.37 -14.30 1.32
CA LYS A 48 5.22 -13.58 2.28
C LYS A 48 5.52 -12.18 1.77
N GLY A 49 4.46 -11.50 1.39
CA GLY A 49 4.59 -10.16 0.80
C GLY A 49 4.94 -9.10 1.81
N GLN A 50 5.75 -8.14 1.36
CA GLN A 50 6.11 -6.95 2.12
C GLN A 50 5.81 -5.74 1.26
N LEU A 51 5.40 -4.67 1.91
CA LEU A 51 5.05 -3.45 1.21
C LEU A 51 5.75 -2.28 1.88
N ARG A 52 6.34 -1.42 1.07
CA ARG A 52 7.02 -0.22 1.57
C ARG A 52 6.48 1.00 0.88
N THR A 53 6.17 2.02 1.66
CA THR A 53 5.74 3.29 1.11
C THR A 53 6.97 4.12 0.77
N VAL A 54 7.00 4.62 -0.45
CA VAL A 54 8.08 5.48 -0.93
C VAL A 54 7.67 6.94 -0.88
N ALA A 55 6.42 7.23 -1.22
CA ALA A 55 5.92 8.60 -1.21
C ALA A 55 4.43 8.61 -0.93
N PHE A 56 3.98 9.59 -0.18
CA PHE A 56 2.57 9.79 0.12
C PHE A 56 2.29 11.27 0.17
N SER A 57 1.37 11.72 -0.66
CA SER A 57 1.06 13.14 -0.78
C SER A 57 -0.42 13.30 -1.11
N GLY A 58 -1.15 13.96 -0.23
CA GLY A 58 -2.60 14.11 -0.41
C GLY A 58 -3.27 12.75 -0.43
N SER A 59 -3.80 12.36 -1.56
CA SER A 59 -4.42 11.05 -1.73
C SER A 59 -3.59 10.12 -2.60
N HIS A 60 -2.44 10.57 -3.06
CA HIS A 60 -1.56 9.78 -3.92
C HIS A 60 -0.53 9.02 -3.08
N TRP A 61 -0.47 7.72 -3.27
CA TRP A 61 0.39 6.85 -2.47
C TRP A 61 1.14 5.91 -3.41
N GLU A 62 2.45 5.87 -3.29
CA GLU A 62 3.24 4.95 -4.12
C GLU A 62 4.33 4.29 -3.29
N GLY A 63 4.76 3.15 -3.77
CA GLY A 63 5.78 2.40 -3.06
C GLY A 63 6.23 1.18 -3.82
N THR A 64 6.80 0.25 -3.06
CA THR A 64 7.35 -0.99 -3.61
C THR A 64 6.78 -2.18 -2.85
N TRP A 65 6.78 -3.32 -3.50
CA TRP A 65 6.38 -4.58 -2.88
C TRP A 65 7.43 -5.64 -3.18
N LEU A 66 7.54 -6.60 -2.26
CA LEU A 66 8.47 -7.71 -2.38
C LEU A 66 7.77 -8.98 -1.89
N GLN A 67 7.84 -10.05 -2.66
CA GLN A 67 7.30 -11.33 -2.26
C GLN A 67 8.46 -12.32 -2.20
N GLU A 68 8.83 -12.68 -0.98
CA GLU A 68 9.98 -13.56 -0.78
C GLU A 68 9.73 -14.99 -1.25
N GLU A 69 8.51 -15.45 -1.05
CA GLU A 69 8.22 -16.85 -1.34
C GLU A 69 8.36 -17.21 -2.81
N ASN A 70 8.01 -16.30 -3.70
CA ASN A 70 8.14 -16.54 -5.14
C ASN A 70 9.21 -15.67 -5.80
N ASN A 71 9.99 -14.94 -4.97
CA ASN A 71 11.16 -14.18 -5.42
C ASN A 71 10.81 -13.15 -6.50
N ARG A 72 9.87 -12.26 -6.19
CA ARG A 72 9.43 -11.21 -7.11
C ARG A 72 9.32 -9.89 -6.37
N GLU A 73 9.49 -8.81 -7.10
CA GLU A 73 9.30 -7.49 -6.54
C GLU A 73 8.80 -6.54 -7.61
N GLY A 74 8.29 -5.41 -7.17
CA GLY A 74 7.76 -4.41 -8.08
C GLY A 74 7.37 -3.14 -7.37
N ASN A 75 6.64 -2.30 -8.11
CA ASN A 75 6.16 -1.02 -7.62
C ASN A 75 4.64 -1.00 -7.64
N PHE A 76 4.06 -0.07 -6.88
CA PHE A 76 2.63 0.14 -6.89
C PHE A 76 2.31 1.62 -6.77
N VAL A 77 1.10 1.98 -7.16
CA VAL A 77 0.57 3.32 -6.98
C VAL A 77 -0.90 3.18 -6.62
N VAL A 78 -1.36 4.01 -5.70
CA VAL A 78 -2.75 4.00 -5.24
C VAL A 78 -3.26 5.43 -5.20
N GLU A 79 -4.50 5.62 -5.65
CA GLU A 79 -5.22 6.87 -5.44
C GLU A 79 -6.30 6.59 -4.41
N LEU A 80 -6.22 7.26 -3.28
CA LEU A 80 -7.14 7.06 -2.18
C LEU A 80 -8.35 7.98 -2.32
N SER A 81 -9.46 7.56 -1.73
CA SER A 81 -10.65 8.39 -1.67
C SER A 81 -10.37 9.61 -0.77
N PRO A 82 -11.18 10.65 -0.86
CA PRO A 82 -10.95 11.86 -0.05
C PRO A 82 -10.90 11.60 1.44
N ASP A 83 -11.66 10.63 1.93
CA ASP A 83 -11.65 10.29 3.36
C ASP A 83 -10.57 9.25 3.70
N LEU A 84 -9.77 8.84 2.72
CA LEU A 84 -8.66 7.91 2.89
C LEU A 84 -9.09 6.54 3.40
N SER A 85 -10.34 6.16 3.16
CA SER A 85 -10.86 4.88 3.65
C SER A 85 -10.73 3.76 2.61
N GLU A 86 -10.55 4.12 1.36
CA GLU A 86 -10.42 3.12 0.29
C GLU A 86 -9.63 3.73 -0.85
N GLY A 87 -9.23 2.91 -1.80
CA GLY A 87 -8.50 3.39 -2.94
C GLY A 87 -8.38 2.34 -4.01
N ASP A 88 -8.00 2.81 -5.19
CA ASP A 88 -7.75 1.93 -6.32
C ASP A 88 -6.29 2.05 -6.71
N GLY A 89 -5.67 0.93 -6.99
CA GLY A 89 -4.27 0.91 -7.29
C GLY A 89 -3.92 0.01 -8.45
N ARG A 90 -2.67 0.09 -8.81
CA ARG A 90 -2.10 -0.81 -9.80
C ARG A 90 -0.67 -1.10 -9.40
N TRP A 91 -0.18 -2.26 -9.83
CA TRP A 91 1.17 -2.70 -9.54
C TRP A 91 1.80 -3.27 -10.80
N TRP A 92 3.12 -3.30 -10.80
CA TRP A 92 3.86 -3.89 -11.92
C TRP A 92 5.16 -4.47 -11.39
N TYR A 93 5.74 -5.39 -12.16
CA TYR A 93 6.99 -6.04 -11.77
C TYR A 93 8.18 -5.16 -12.11
N THR A 94 9.19 -5.18 -11.23
CA THR A 94 10.51 -4.66 -11.56
C THR A 94 11.53 -5.80 -11.58
N ARG A 95 11.18 -6.95 -11.03
CA ARG A 95 12.05 -8.13 -11.06
C ARG A 95 11.22 -9.39 -10.85
N ILE A 96 11.54 -10.42 -11.62
CA ILE A 96 11.00 -11.77 -11.43
C ILE A 96 12.20 -12.70 -11.39
N GLY A 97 12.52 -13.24 -10.22
CA GLY A 97 13.73 -14.05 -10.06
C GLY A 97 14.96 -13.20 -10.38
N ASP A 98 15.74 -13.62 -11.33
CA ASP A 98 16.93 -12.87 -11.76
C ASP A 98 16.63 -11.91 -12.91
N ASP A 99 15.42 -11.94 -13.44
CA ASP A 99 15.06 -11.10 -14.57
C ASP A 99 14.66 -9.70 -14.08
N ARG A 100 15.47 -8.70 -14.40
CA ARG A 100 15.24 -7.32 -13.97
C ARG A 100 14.53 -6.49 -15.02
N SER A 101 14.11 -7.10 -16.10
CA SER A 101 13.33 -6.42 -17.14
C SER A 101 12.19 -7.33 -17.59
N PRO A 102 11.35 -7.77 -16.65
CA PRO A 102 10.30 -8.71 -16.99
C PRO A 102 9.26 -8.07 -17.89
N THR A 103 8.73 -8.87 -18.80
CA THR A 103 7.69 -8.41 -19.71
C THR A 103 6.30 -8.76 -19.20
N ALA A 104 6.22 -9.50 -18.11
CA ALA A 104 4.94 -9.84 -17.53
C ALA A 104 4.21 -8.58 -17.09
N LYS A 105 2.92 -8.55 -17.35
CA LYS A 105 2.11 -7.38 -16.99
C LYS A 105 1.72 -7.43 -15.53
N GLY A 106 1.53 -6.25 -14.95
CA GLY A 106 1.04 -6.16 -13.60
C GLY A 106 -0.48 -6.29 -13.54
N GLY A 107 -1.06 -5.70 -12.53
CA GLY A 107 -2.50 -5.78 -12.33
C GLY A 107 -3.03 -4.58 -11.59
N THR A 108 -4.33 -4.62 -11.31
CA THR A 108 -5.01 -3.58 -10.54
C THR A 108 -5.60 -4.20 -9.30
N PHE A 109 -5.83 -3.38 -8.29
CA PHE A 109 -6.38 -3.85 -7.03
C PHE A 109 -7.18 -2.74 -6.36
N HIS A 110 -7.97 -3.14 -5.38
CA HIS A 110 -8.75 -2.21 -4.58
C HIS A 110 -8.36 -2.39 -3.12
N LEU A 111 -8.24 -1.29 -2.40
CA LEU A 111 -7.95 -1.31 -0.97
C LEU A 111 -9.12 -0.69 -0.22
N SER A 112 -9.45 -1.27 0.93
CA SER A 112 -10.40 -0.65 1.82
C SER A 112 -9.97 -0.91 3.26
N ARG A 113 -10.24 0.06 4.12
CA ARG A 113 -9.88 -0.06 5.52
C ARG A 113 -10.70 -1.12 6.20
N ARG A 114 -10.04 -1.88 7.05
CA ARG A 114 -10.75 -2.88 7.86
C ARG A 114 -11.13 -2.29 9.21
N THR A 115 -11.60 -1.05 9.19
CA THR A 115 -11.94 -0.40 10.44
C THR A 115 -13.22 -0.91 11.02
N SER A 116 -14.10 -1.32 10.14
CA SER A 116 -15.35 -1.83 10.63
C SER A 116 -15.17 -3.05 11.49
N SER A 117 -14.10 -3.73 11.32
CA SER A 117 -13.84 -4.90 12.14
C SER A 117 -13.67 -4.51 13.58
N LEU A 118 -13.32 -3.28 13.82
CA LEU A 118 -13.20 -2.82 15.16
C LEU A 118 -14.52 -2.58 15.74
N ALA A 119 -15.23 -1.85 15.00
CA ALA A 119 -16.52 -1.47 15.45
C ALA A 119 -17.36 -2.65 15.57
N ALA A 120 -17.19 -3.34 14.70
CA ALA A 120 -17.97 -4.52 14.70
C ALA A 120 -17.64 -5.38 15.78
N SER A 121 -17.16 -4.96 15.84
CA SER A 121 -17.06 -5.48 16.33
C SER A 121 -17.57 -5.33 17.05
N ASP A 122 -17.83 -4.65 16.77
CA ASP A 122 -18.23 -4.40 17.15
C ASP A 122 -19.05 -4.79 17.26
N THR A 123 -19.22 -4.99 17.13
CA THR A 123 -19.83 -5.27 17.06
C THR A 123 -20.36 -5.96 17.00
N PRO A 124 -20.55 -6.02 17.12
CA PRO A 124 -20.98 -6.62 16.88
C PRO A 124 -21.52 -7.13 16.80
N PRO A 125 -21.66 -7.24 16.80
CA PRO A 125 -22.10 -7.69 16.49
C PRO A 125 -22.61 -8.28 16.58
N ALA A 126 -22.65 -8.28 16.70
CA ALA A 126 -22.88 -8.62 16.55
C ALA A 126 -23.21 -9.07 16.63
N PRO A 127 -23.48 -9.23 16.68
CA PRO A 127 -23.67 -9.51 16.57
C PRO A 127 -23.84 -9.71 16.60
#